data_ebd429662eac758a207c8bbe487b9a85
#
_entry.id   ebd429662eac758a207c8bbe487b9a85
#
_cell.length_a   1.000
_cell.length_b   1.000
_cell.length_c   1.000
_cell.angle_alpha   90.00
_cell.angle_beta   90.00
_cell.angle_gamma   90.00
#
_symmetry.space_group_name_H-M   'P 1'
#
loop_
_entity.id
_entity.type
_entity.pdbx_description
1 polymer ?
#
loop_
_entity_poly.entity_id
_entity_poly.type
_entity_poly.pdbx_seq_one_letter_code
_entity_poly.pdbx_strand_id
1 'polypeptide(L)'
;HQPGIVNRLVAETRLPSNVISNLCKSIASTTEERKVFELLHDCGVSYAACAKAVKLYGSSVEEKIMEDPYSYGKKLGLGFLTCDKLGVKFHKPAEFFGRIKLAAFEAANILSANGHTYYTGELFHYNIQRILNSGCYAEHVPTSAVLTAIGKDYLQEVDGQNCIIHPQKYLTAEKRIAKNIRRLASASCENQSFSPDLILYAARACKMNYGEQQRSAFPMVLRKKGVKILTGGPGTGKTTTILGILLAYKRMHPKDTIRLCAPTGRAAQRMAESTHMEAVTVHRLLDLKPYGDTTVCKDSSDPIDADLIVVDEMSMINIEVFDLLLEAIKTGTTLVLVGDINQLESVGAGAVLHDLLEAPESLIPRTMLTDVFRQKGDSSIISNAIR
;
A
#
# COMPACT_ATOMS: atom_id res chain seq x y z
N HIS A 1 -42.72 0.70 6.30
CA HIS A 1 -43.16 -0.37 5.40
C HIS A 1 -44.57 -0.80 5.74
N GLN A 2 -45.57 -0.23 5.07
CA GLN A 2 -46.95 -0.78 5.14
C GLN A 2 -47.06 -1.81 4.00
N PRO A 3 -47.25 -3.11 4.30
CA PRO A 3 -47.36 -4.17 3.29
C PRO A 3 -48.47 -3.93 2.25
N GLY A 4 -49.46 -3.09 2.57
CA GLY A 4 -50.57 -2.73 1.69
C GLY A 4 -50.25 -1.79 0.53
N ILE A 5 -49.14 -0.98 0.62
CA ILE A 5 -48.81 0.02 -0.41
C ILE A 5 -48.36 -0.65 -1.71
N VAL A 6 -47.51 -1.68 -1.61
CA VAL A 6 -47.01 -2.39 -2.80
C VAL A 6 -48.15 -3.06 -3.54
N ASN A 7 -49.06 -3.75 -2.83
CA ASN A 7 -50.20 -4.42 -3.44
C ASN A 7 -51.17 -3.43 -4.10
N ARG A 8 -51.40 -2.27 -3.49
CA ARG A 8 -52.23 -1.20 -4.05
C ARG A 8 -51.62 -0.61 -5.32
N LEU A 9 -50.30 -0.31 -5.30
CA LEU A 9 -49.57 0.22 -6.46
C LEU A 9 -49.51 -0.80 -7.60
N VAL A 10 -49.36 -2.10 -7.31
CA VAL A 10 -49.44 -3.17 -8.33
C VAL A 10 -50.80 -3.18 -9.00
N ALA A 11 -51.87 -3.07 -8.22
CA ALA A 11 -53.25 -3.04 -8.76
C ALA A 11 -53.53 -1.79 -9.61
N GLU A 12 -53.03 -0.62 -9.20
CA GLU A 12 -53.23 0.65 -9.89
C GLU A 12 -52.36 0.81 -11.14
N THR A 13 -51.06 0.37 -11.10
CA THR A 13 -50.12 0.59 -12.19
C THR A 13 -49.95 -0.56 -13.16
N ARG A 14 -50.42 -1.75 -12.82
CA ARG A 14 -50.25 -3.02 -13.57
C ARG A 14 -48.78 -3.41 -13.76
N LEU A 15 -47.85 -2.81 -13.01
CA LEU A 15 -46.44 -3.17 -13.03
C LEU A 15 -46.15 -4.41 -12.17
N PRO A 16 -45.14 -5.22 -12.50
CA PRO A 16 -44.75 -6.37 -11.69
C PRO A 16 -44.37 -5.99 -10.25
N SER A 17 -44.75 -6.83 -9.28
CA SER A 17 -44.53 -6.59 -7.84
C SER A 17 -43.07 -6.33 -7.49
N ASN A 18 -42.13 -7.01 -8.16
CA ASN A 18 -40.69 -6.80 -7.99
C ASN A 18 -40.22 -5.39 -8.43
N VAL A 19 -40.80 -4.85 -9.50
CA VAL A 19 -40.53 -3.50 -10.00
C VAL A 19 -41.03 -2.46 -9.01
N ILE A 20 -42.29 -2.60 -8.55
CA ILE A 20 -42.87 -1.70 -7.55
C ILE A 20 -42.08 -1.77 -6.22
N SER A 21 -41.70 -2.97 -5.77
CA SER A 21 -40.91 -3.13 -4.56
C SER A 21 -39.52 -2.43 -4.67
N ASN A 22 -38.86 -2.58 -5.82
CA ASN A 22 -37.59 -1.90 -6.06
C ASN A 22 -37.73 -0.37 -6.15
N LEU A 23 -38.82 0.11 -6.78
CA LEU A 23 -39.12 1.54 -6.82
C LEU A 23 -39.37 2.13 -5.44
N CYS A 24 -40.17 1.46 -4.62
CA CYS A 24 -40.43 1.87 -3.22
C CYS A 24 -39.17 1.88 -2.37
N LYS A 25 -38.27 0.90 -2.54
CA LYS A 25 -36.97 0.87 -1.86
C LYS A 25 -36.06 2.04 -2.32
N SER A 26 -36.00 2.33 -3.61
CA SER A 26 -35.25 3.43 -4.17
C SER A 26 -35.77 4.78 -3.67
N ILE A 27 -37.10 4.99 -3.64
CA ILE A 27 -37.68 6.23 -3.11
C ILE A 27 -37.40 6.37 -1.61
N ALA A 28 -37.51 5.28 -0.84
CA ALA A 28 -37.24 5.31 0.59
C ALA A 28 -35.75 5.66 0.86
N SER A 29 -34.81 5.03 0.13
CA SER A 29 -33.37 5.34 0.22
C SER A 29 -33.09 6.80 -0.12
N THR A 30 -33.64 7.31 -1.22
CA THR A 30 -33.47 8.72 -1.63
C THR A 30 -34.05 9.70 -0.59
N THR A 31 -35.12 9.32 0.06
CA THR A 31 -35.76 10.16 1.12
C THR A 31 -34.86 10.19 2.38
N GLU A 32 -34.28 9.06 2.77
CA GLU A 32 -33.33 9.01 3.89
C GLU A 32 -32.03 9.76 3.57
N GLU A 33 -31.47 9.59 2.37
CA GLU A 33 -30.30 10.33 1.91
C GLU A 33 -30.52 11.83 1.97
N ARG A 34 -31.70 12.29 1.56
CA ARG A 34 -32.07 13.71 1.59
C ARG A 34 -32.18 14.25 3.02
N LYS A 35 -32.80 13.51 3.93
CA LYS A 35 -32.85 13.87 5.36
C LYS A 35 -31.46 14.00 5.97
N VAL A 36 -30.59 13.01 5.72
CA VAL A 36 -29.21 13.03 6.19
C VAL A 36 -28.44 14.20 5.58
N PHE A 37 -28.67 14.51 4.30
CA PHE A 37 -28.07 15.66 3.66
C PHE A 37 -28.54 16.99 4.29
N GLU A 38 -29.83 17.17 4.51
CA GLU A 38 -30.40 18.35 5.18
C GLU A 38 -29.83 18.54 6.60
N LEU A 39 -29.53 17.41 7.29
CA LEU A 39 -28.92 17.45 8.61
C LEU A 39 -27.42 17.87 8.57
N LEU A 40 -26.66 17.48 7.55
CA LEU A 40 -25.20 17.55 7.58
C LEU A 40 -24.57 18.54 6.59
N HIS A 41 -25.32 19.06 5.61
CA HIS A 41 -24.78 19.87 4.50
C HIS A 41 -24.15 21.19 4.96
N ASP A 42 -24.70 21.84 5.99
CA ASP A 42 -24.18 23.07 6.57
C ASP A 42 -22.79 22.92 7.19
N CYS A 43 -22.41 21.69 7.54
CA CYS A 43 -21.05 21.35 7.98
C CYS A 43 -20.08 21.04 6.83
N GLY A 44 -20.56 21.09 5.57
CA GLY A 44 -19.75 20.81 4.38
C GLY A 44 -19.68 19.32 3.99
N VAL A 45 -20.63 18.50 4.45
CA VAL A 45 -20.75 17.10 4.04
C VAL A 45 -21.41 17.03 2.66
N SER A 46 -20.76 16.34 1.72
CA SER A 46 -21.28 16.19 0.36
C SER A 46 -22.44 15.19 0.29
N TYR A 47 -23.31 15.32 -0.72
CA TYR A 47 -24.40 14.38 -0.96
C TYR A 47 -23.90 12.94 -1.13
N ALA A 48 -22.76 12.76 -1.82
CA ALA A 48 -22.14 11.44 -1.99
C ALA A 48 -21.72 10.79 -0.65
N ALA A 49 -21.24 11.59 0.31
CA ALA A 49 -20.90 11.12 1.65
C ALA A 49 -22.18 10.73 2.43
N CYS A 50 -23.27 11.50 2.28
CA CYS A 50 -24.55 11.19 2.88
C CYS A 50 -25.15 9.87 2.30
N ALA A 51 -25.09 9.69 1.00
CA ALA A 51 -25.53 8.44 0.35
C ALA A 51 -24.68 7.23 0.83
N LYS A 52 -23.36 7.41 0.97
CA LYS A 52 -22.47 6.40 1.57
C LYS A 52 -22.85 6.09 3.02
N ALA A 53 -23.20 7.11 3.82
CA ALA A 53 -23.62 6.95 5.21
C ALA A 53 -24.89 6.13 5.32
N VAL A 54 -25.91 6.45 4.51
CA VAL A 54 -27.18 5.69 4.45
C VAL A 54 -26.94 4.26 4.02
N LYS A 55 -26.08 4.03 3.03
CA LYS A 55 -25.71 2.67 2.59
C LYS A 55 -25.04 1.84 3.70
N LEU A 56 -24.19 2.46 4.52
CA LEU A 56 -23.46 1.78 5.59
C LEU A 56 -24.28 1.58 6.87
N TYR A 57 -25.13 2.54 7.21
CA TYR A 57 -25.76 2.60 8.54
C TYR A 57 -27.30 2.63 8.50
N GLY A 58 -27.91 2.78 7.32
CA GLY A 58 -29.38 2.84 7.17
C GLY A 58 -29.98 3.98 7.99
N SER A 59 -31.07 3.69 8.70
CA SER A 59 -31.78 4.65 9.56
C SER A 59 -31.02 5.10 10.81
N SER A 60 -29.90 4.43 11.17
CA SER A 60 -29.09 4.79 12.34
C SER A 60 -27.99 5.80 12.06
N VAL A 61 -27.93 6.40 10.85
CA VAL A 61 -26.90 7.40 10.49
C VAL A 61 -26.87 8.57 11.45
N GLU A 62 -28.03 9.16 11.73
CA GLU A 62 -28.15 10.33 12.59
C GLU A 62 -27.62 10.06 14.00
N GLU A 63 -28.09 8.97 14.62
CA GLU A 63 -27.68 8.54 15.96
C GLU A 63 -26.16 8.33 16.04
N LYS A 64 -25.60 7.62 15.09
CA LYS A 64 -24.16 7.31 15.04
C LYS A 64 -23.29 8.56 14.86
N ILE A 65 -23.64 9.44 13.92
CA ILE A 65 -22.89 10.68 13.72
C ILE A 65 -23.04 11.61 14.90
N MET A 66 -24.21 11.64 15.55
CA MET A 66 -24.41 12.39 16.79
C MET A 66 -23.59 11.79 17.94
N GLU A 67 -23.45 10.47 18.04
CA GLU A 67 -22.65 9.81 19.07
C GLU A 67 -21.15 10.13 18.93
N ASP A 68 -20.57 9.88 17.73
CA ASP A 68 -19.17 10.17 17.46
C ASP A 68 -18.94 10.67 16.01
N PRO A 69 -19.05 11.99 15.80
CA PRO A 69 -18.90 12.60 14.47
C PRO A 69 -17.49 12.38 13.87
N TYR A 70 -16.48 12.12 14.69
CA TYR A 70 -15.10 11.95 14.24
C TYR A 70 -14.84 10.53 13.75
N SER A 71 -15.18 9.52 14.53
CA SER A 71 -15.00 8.12 14.15
C SER A 71 -15.86 7.71 12.96
N TYR A 72 -17.12 8.12 12.96
CA TYR A 72 -18.02 7.83 11.82
C TYR A 72 -17.72 8.72 10.61
N GLY A 73 -17.36 10.00 10.82
CA GLY A 73 -16.93 10.89 9.74
C GLY A 73 -15.68 10.37 9.01
N LYS A 74 -14.69 9.87 9.74
CA LYS A 74 -13.50 9.21 9.16
C LYS A 74 -13.89 8.04 8.25
N LYS A 75 -14.80 7.17 8.66
CA LYS A 75 -15.28 6.04 7.83
C LYS A 75 -16.00 6.50 6.56
N LEU A 76 -16.60 7.68 6.58
CA LEU A 76 -17.21 8.31 5.41
C LEU A 76 -16.19 8.99 4.50
N GLY A 77 -14.95 9.15 4.95
CA GLY A 77 -13.89 9.87 4.24
C GLY A 77 -13.95 11.39 4.44
N LEU A 78 -14.57 11.86 5.52
CA LEU A 78 -14.60 13.28 5.86
C LEU A 78 -13.27 13.70 6.50
N GLY A 79 -12.74 14.87 6.10
CA GLY A 79 -11.55 15.46 6.71
C GLY A 79 -11.82 16.00 8.11
N PHE A 80 -10.75 16.25 8.87
CA PHE A 80 -10.80 16.72 10.26
C PHE A 80 -11.71 17.95 10.44
N LEU A 81 -11.56 18.99 9.60
CA LEU A 81 -12.34 20.23 9.73
C LEU A 81 -13.85 20.02 9.58
N THR A 82 -14.27 19.13 8.65
CA THR A 82 -15.68 18.78 8.48
C THR A 82 -16.22 18.03 9.70
N CYS A 83 -15.44 17.06 10.22
CA CYS A 83 -15.80 16.34 11.45
C CYS A 83 -15.85 17.29 12.66
N ASP A 84 -14.97 18.30 12.70
CA ASP A 84 -14.92 19.27 13.79
C ASP A 84 -16.14 20.20 13.78
N LYS A 85 -16.62 20.65 12.62
CA LYS A 85 -17.91 21.36 12.47
C LYS A 85 -19.08 20.51 12.95
N LEU A 86 -19.09 19.21 12.63
CA LEU A 86 -20.11 18.28 13.13
C LEU A 86 -20.00 18.12 14.66
N GLY A 87 -18.77 18.07 15.20
CA GLY A 87 -18.52 18.03 16.64
C GLY A 87 -19.14 19.23 17.36
N VAL A 88 -18.92 20.43 16.86
CA VAL A 88 -19.54 21.67 17.40
C VAL A 88 -21.07 21.61 17.27
N LYS A 89 -21.59 21.22 16.11
CA LYS A 89 -23.04 21.10 15.87
C LYS A 89 -23.71 20.15 16.85
N PHE A 90 -23.05 19.04 17.20
CA PHE A 90 -23.56 18.03 18.12
C PHE A 90 -23.03 18.20 19.56
N HIS A 91 -22.56 19.39 19.91
CA HIS A 91 -22.16 19.78 21.27
C HIS A 91 -21.09 18.86 21.91
N LYS A 92 -20.13 18.37 21.10
CA LYS A 92 -19.01 17.61 21.65
C LYS A 92 -17.99 18.55 22.31
N PRO A 93 -17.35 18.16 23.44
CA PRO A 93 -16.32 18.99 24.07
C PRO A 93 -15.04 19.03 23.21
N ALA A 94 -14.20 20.06 23.39
CA ALA A 94 -12.91 20.20 22.71
C ALA A 94 -11.98 18.99 22.95
N GLU A 95 -12.04 18.39 24.13
CA GLU A 95 -11.27 17.19 24.53
C GLU A 95 -11.95 15.87 24.14
N PHE A 96 -12.98 15.90 23.27
CA PHE A 96 -13.67 14.68 22.89
C PHE A 96 -12.68 13.65 22.33
N PHE A 97 -12.75 12.43 22.86
CA PHE A 97 -11.80 11.36 22.55
C PHE A 97 -11.67 11.08 21.06
N GLY A 98 -12.80 10.99 20.33
CA GLY A 98 -12.82 10.81 18.88
C GLY A 98 -12.14 11.94 18.11
N ARG A 99 -12.27 13.20 18.60
CA ARG A 99 -11.61 14.38 18.02
C ARG A 99 -10.09 14.25 18.07
N ILE A 100 -9.56 13.95 19.25
CA ILE A 100 -8.11 13.80 19.45
C ILE A 100 -7.57 12.61 18.63
N LYS A 101 -8.30 11.49 18.61
CA LYS A 101 -7.93 10.33 17.78
C LYS A 101 -7.87 10.64 16.29
N LEU A 102 -8.84 11.40 15.78
CA LEU A 102 -8.82 11.81 14.38
C LEU A 102 -7.64 12.75 14.09
N ALA A 103 -7.37 13.71 14.97
CA ALA A 103 -6.21 14.60 14.83
C ALA A 103 -4.88 13.80 14.85
N ALA A 104 -4.73 12.82 15.74
CA ALA A 104 -3.57 11.95 15.79
C ALA A 104 -3.42 11.09 14.51
N PHE A 105 -4.53 10.59 13.98
CA PHE A 105 -4.52 9.86 12.71
C PHE A 105 -4.08 10.74 11.53
N GLU A 106 -4.59 11.96 11.43
CA GLU A 106 -4.18 12.91 10.38
C GLU A 106 -2.70 13.34 10.54
N ALA A 107 -2.24 13.56 11.78
CA ALA A 107 -0.83 13.84 12.06
C ALA A 107 0.07 12.68 11.59
N ALA A 108 -0.31 11.44 11.91
CA ALA A 108 0.40 10.26 11.45
C ALA A 108 0.42 10.15 9.92
N ASN A 109 -0.69 10.46 9.24
CA ASN A 109 -0.75 10.44 7.78
C ASN A 109 0.18 11.49 7.16
N ILE A 110 0.23 12.71 7.71
CA ILE A 110 1.15 13.76 7.26
C ILE A 110 2.61 13.29 7.40
N LEU A 111 2.97 12.74 8.54
CA LEU A 111 4.33 12.26 8.80
C LEU A 111 4.67 11.03 7.93
N SER A 112 3.72 10.13 7.75
CA SER A 112 3.89 8.95 6.90
C SER A 112 4.00 9.28 5.41
N ALA A 113 3.32 10.33 4.95
CA ALA A 113 3.46 10.83 3.58
C ALA A 113 4.89 11.36 3.29
N ASN A 114 5.64 11.73 4.35
CA ASN A 114 7.05 12.09 4.29
C ASN A 114 7.99 10.88 4.49
N GLY A 115 7.49 9.65 4.40
CA GLY A 115 8.27 8.41 4.47
C GLY A 115 8.44 7.81 5.86
N HIS A 116 8.04 8.51 6.93
CA HIS A 116 8.29 8.05 8.30
C HIS A 116 7.41 6.86 8.72
N THR A 117 8.02 5.84 9.32
CA THR A 117 7.32 4.71 10.00
C THR A 117 7.24 4.90 11.51
N TYR A 118 8.07 5.79 12.07
CA TYR A 118 8.06 6.21 13.48
C TYR A 118 8.35 7.70 13.60
N TYR A 119 8.07 8.29 14.76
CA TYR A 119 8.19 9.73 14.99
C TYR A 119 8.77 10.01 16.37
N THR A 120 9.45 11.15 16.55
CA THR A 120 9.70 11.65 17.91
C THR A 120 8.39 12.10 18.55
N GLY A 121 8.24 11.90 19.85
CA GLY A 121 7.05 12.31 20.60
C GLY A 121 6.75 13.80 20.45
N GLU A 122 7.79 14.65 20.43
CA GLU A 122 7.66 16.09 20.21
C GLU A 122 7.07 16.42 18.84
N LEU A 123 7.62 15.84 17.77
CA LEU A 123 7.15 16.08 16.39
C LEU A 123 5.70 15.61 16.22
N PHE A 124 5.35 14.46 16.77
CA PHE A 124 4.01 13.91 16.72
C PHE A 124 3.02 14.80 17.47
N HIS A 125 3.35 15.16 18.71
CA HIS A 125 2.53 16.05 19.53
C HIS A 125 2.34 17.42 18.87
N TYR A 126 3.41 18.01 18.33
CA TYR A 126 3.33 19.27 17.59
C TYR A 126 2.32 19.21 16.44
N ASN A 127 2.37 18.13 15.63
CA ASN A 127 1.44 17.97 14.50
C ASN A 127 0.00 17.74 14.97
N ILE A 128 -0.23 17.01 16.06
CA ILE A 128 -1.56 16.82 16.65
C ILE A 128 -2.11 18.18 17.09
N GLN A 129 -1.35 18.97 17.87
CA GLN A 129 -1.78 20.28 18.35
C GLN A 129 -2.05 21.25 17.19
N ARG A 130 -1.22 21.22 16.14
CA ARG A 130 -1.44 22.03 14.94
C ARG A 130 -2.78 21.71 14.27
N ILE A 131 -3.16 20.43 14.19
CA ILE A 131 -4.45 20.02 13.61
C ILE A 131 -5.59 20.42 14.54
N LEU A 132 -5.50 20.16 15.84
CA LEU A 132 -6.52 20.54 16.81
C LEU A 132 -6.77 22.05 16.81
N ASN A 133 -5.71 22.86 16.75
CA ASN A 133 -5.80 24.32 16.72
C ASN A 133 -6.29 24.88 15.36
N SER A 134 -6.25 24.09 14.28
CA SER A 134 -6.84 24.47 12.99
C SER A 134 -8.36 24.22 12.93
N GLY A 135 -8.91 23.58 13.93
CA GLY A 135 -10.32 23.24 14.03
C GLY A 135 -11.23 24.39 14.50
N CYS A 136 -12.44 24.02 14.90
CA CYS A 136 -13.52 24.96 15.24
C CYS A 136 -13.58 25.35 16.73
N TYR A 137 -12.77 24.73 17.57
CA TYR A 137 -12.75 24.97 19.01
C TYR A 137 -11.65 25.97 19.38
N ALA A 138 -11.97 26.91 20.27
CA ALA A 138 -11.02 27.88 20.79
C ALA A 138 -10.21 27.32 21.99
N GLU A 139 -10.73 26.28 22.67
CA GLU A 139 -10.10 25.70 23.84
C GLU A 139 -8.87 24.86 23.45
N HIS A 140 -7.80 25.02 24.22
CA HIS A 140 -6.58 24.22 24.08
C HIS A 140 -6.80 22.82 24.66
N VAL A 141 -6.39 21.78 23.91
CA VAL A 141 -6.44 20.40 24.38
C VAL A 141 -5.14 20.09 25.12
N PRO A 142 -5.20 19.71 26.44
CA PRO A 142 -4.00 19.45 27.21
C PRO A 142 -3.27 18.19 26.74
N THR A 143 -1.95 18.18 26.91
CA THR A 143 -1.08 17.04 26.52
C THR A 143 -1.52 15.74 27.18
N SER A 144 -2.00 15.76 28.42
CA SER A 144 -2.49 14.56 29.10
C SER A 144 -3.69 13.92 28.41
N ALA A 145 -4.62 14.73 27.87
CA ALA A 145 -5.76 14.24 27.11
C ALA A 145 -5.30 13.62 25.78
N VAL A 146 -4.32 14.23 25.11
CA VAL A 146 -3.71 13.67 23.89
C VAL A 146 -3.07 12.31 24.18
N LEU A 147 -2.22 12.21 25.20
CA LEU A 147 -1.55 10.96 25.57
C LEU A 147 -2.55 9.85 25.92
N THR A 148 -3.63 10.19 26.61
CA THR A 148 -4.72 9.25 26.93
C THR A 148 -5.43 8.76 25.68
N ALA A 149 -5.69 9.65 24.73
CA ALA A 149 -6.45 9.34 23.52
C ALA A 149 -5.66 8.50 22.49
N ILE A 150 -4.35 8.74 22.34
CA ILE A 150 -3.52 7.95 21.39
C ILE A 150 -3.32 6.51 21.86
N GLY A 151 -3.21 6.27 23.16
CA GLY A 151 -3.29 4.96 23.83
C GLY A 151 -2.64 3.81 23.05
N LYS A 152 -3.43 2.75 22.80
CA LYS A 152 -2.96 1.50 22.19
C LYS A 152 -2.70 1.57 20.67
N ASP A 153 -3.13 2.62 19.99
CA ASP A 153 -2.93 2.76 18.53
C ASP A 153 -1.48 3.12 18.19
N TYR A 154 -0.73 3.57 19.20
CA TYR A 154 0.66 3.98 19.08
C TYR A 154 1.50 3.40 20.22
N LEU A 155 2.54 2.62 19.88
CA LEU A 155 3.51 2.16 20.86
C LEU A 155 4.47 3.32 21.19
N GLN A 156 4.67 3.58 22.47
CA GLN A 156 5.67 4.53 22.94
C GLN A 156 6.90 3.76 23.42
N GLU A 157 8.06 4.13 22.90
CA GLU A 157 9.35 3.60 23.32
C GLU A 157 10.23 4.76 23.80
N VAL A 158 10.97 4.55 24.87
CA VAL A 158 11.90 5.55 25.40
C VAL A 158 13.31 5.14 25.05
N ASP A 159 13.95 5.94 24.20
CA ASP A 159 15.37 5.79 23.86
C ASP A 159 16.15 6.96 24.48
N GLY A 160 16.80 6.72 25.62
CA GLY A 160 17.47 7.74 26.40
C GLY A 160 16.48 8.81 26.90
N GLN A 161 16.62 10.05 26.38
CA GLN A 161 15.74 11.18 26.68
C GLN A 161 14.59 11.36 25.69
N ASN A 162 14.61 10.58 24.58
CA ASN A 162 13.65 10.73 23.51
C ASN A 162 12.48 9.72 23.67
N CYS A 163 11.27 10.21 23.53
CA CYS A 163 10.09 9.38 23.35
C CYS A 163 9.88 9.15 21.85
N ILE A 164 9.89 7.88 21.43
CA ILE A 164 9.64 7.46 20.05
C ILE A 164 8.22 6.90 19.97
N ILE A 165 7.48 7.34 19.00
CA ILE A 165 6.09 6.92 18.75
C ILE A 165 6.07 6.04 17.50
N HIS A 166 5.63 4.80 17.67
CA HIS A 166 5.43 3.86 16.57
C HIS A 166 3.93 3.67 16.31
N PRO A 167 3.40 4.07 15.14
CA PRO A 167 2.08 3.63 14.73
C PRO A 167 2.03 2.10 14.70
N GLN A 168 1.11 1.51 15.44
CA GLN A 168 1.03 0.06 15.61
C GLN A 168 0.93 -0.69 14.28
N LYS A 169 0.27 -0.09 13.27
CA LYS A 169 0.15 -0.67 11.94
C LYS A 169 1.50 -0.88 11.26
N TYR A 170 2.42 0.10 11.35
CA TYR A 170 3.75 0.01 10.71
C TYR A 170 4.66 -0.95 11.46
N LEU A 171 4.69 -0.87 12.79
CA LEU A 171 5.46 -1.82 13.61
C LEU A 171 5.02 -3.28 13.36
N THR A 172 3.71 -3.50 13.19
CA THR A 172 3.18 -4.83 12.86
C THR A 172 3.60 -5.26 11.47
N ALA A 173 3.56 -4.35 10.48
CA ALA A 173 4.01 -4.63 9.12
C ALA A 173 5.51 -4.97 9.07
N GLU A 174 6.37 -4.20 9.74
CA GLU A 174 7.82 -4.47 9.83
C GLU A 174 8.11 -5.87 10.40
N LYS A 175 7.44 -6.23 11.50
CA LYS A 175 7.57 -7.56 12.10
C LYS A 175 7.11 -8.69 11.16
N ARG A 176 6.00 -8.49 10.43
CA ARG A 176 5.51 -9.46 9.42
C ARG A 176 6.45 -9.58 8.24
N ILE A 177 6.96 -8.45 7.72
CA ILE A 177 7.96 -8.42 6.65
C ILE A 177 9.19 -9.22 7.06
N ALA A 178 9.77 -8.95 8.23
CA ALA A 178 10.94 -9.66 8.72
C ALA A 178 10.69 -11.17 8.87
N LYS A 179 9.51 -11.56 9.36
CA LYS A 179 9.08 -12.98 9.48
C LYS A 179 8.97 -13.63 8.09
N ASN A 180 8.32 -12.96 7.13
CA ASN A 180 8.10 -13.50 5.79
C ASN A 180 9.40 -13.61 4.98
N ILE A 181 10.32 -12.64 5.10
CA ILE A 181 11.64 -12.73 4.47
C ILE A 181 12.41 -13.95 4.99
N ARG A 182 12.43 -14.18 6.31
CA ARG A 182 13.04 -15.37 6.90
C ARG A 182 12.37 -16.65 6.40
N ARG A 183 11.04 -16.69 6.31
CA ARG A 183 10.27 -17.81 5.76
C ARG A 183 10.67 -18.14 4.33
N LEU A 184 10.77 -17.12 3.47
CA LEU A 184 11.17 -17.30 2.07
C LEU A 184 12.65 -17.72 1.94
N ALA A 185 13.53 -17.17 2.76
CA ALA A 185 14.96 -17.49 2.76
C ALA A 185 15.22 -18.91 3.27
N SER A 186 14.48 -19.38 4.29
CA SER A 186 14.64 -20.73 4.86
C SER A 186 14.14 -21.86 3.97
N ALA A 187 13.26 -21.56 3.01
CA ALA A 187 12.75 -22.53 2.04
C ALA A 187 13.78 -22.97 1.00
N SER A 188 14.97 -22.40 1.02
CA SER A 188 16.06 -22.66 0.08
C SER A 188 16.90 -23.88 0.51
N CYS A 189 16.33 -25.08 0.44
CA CYS A 189 17.03 -26.30 0.91
C CYS A 189 18.06 -26.87 -0.07
N GLU A 190 18.03 -26.55 -1.36
CA GLU A 190 18.94 -27.11 -2.34
C GLU A 190 19.57 -26.05 -3.25
N ASN A 191 20.90 -26.11 -3.39
CA ASN A 191 21.59 -25.41 -4.44
C ASN A 191 21.26 -26.10 -5.77
N GLN A 192 20.49 -25.44 -6.62
CA GLN A 192 20.28 -25.92 -7.97
C GLN A 192 21.59 -25.83 -8.78
N SER A 193 21.85 -26.84 -9.61
CA SER A 193 23.00 -26.82 -10.50
C SER A 193 22.84 -25.68 -11.51
N PHE A 194 23.78 -24.74 -11.50
CA PHE A 194 23.81 -23.64 -12.45
C PHE A 194 24.90 -23.89 -13.48
N SER A 195 24.54 -23.95 -14.76
CA SER A 195 25.52 -23.98 -15.85
C SER A 195 25.77 -22.56 -16.40
N PRO A 196 27.03 -22.17 -16.58
CA PRO A 196 27.39 -20.93 -17.27
C PRO A 196 26.83 -20.82 -18.70
N ASP A 197 26.53 -21.94 -19.34
CA ASP A 197 25.92 -22.00 -20.68
C ASP A 197 24.56 -21.29 -20.73
N LEU A 198 23.88 -21.16 -19.61
CA LEU A 198 22.63 -20.42 -19.52
C LEU A 198 22.84 -18.92 -19.76
N ILE A 199 23.98 -18.37 -19.33
CA ILE A 199 24.33 -16.96 -19.63
C ILE A 199 24.60 -16.82 -21.13
N LEU A 200 25.34 -17.78 -21.72
CA LEU A 200 25.61 -17.77 -23.18
C LEU A 200 24.32 -17.92 -24.00
N TYR A 201 23.41 -18.78 -23.54
CA TYR A 201 22.08 -18.93 -24.14
C TYR A 201 21.32 -17.59 -24.10
N ALA A 202 21.22 -16.96 -22.94
CA ALA A 202 20.54 -15.68 -22.78
C ALA A 202 21.21 -14.57 -23.62
N ALA A 203 22.55 -14.51 -23.66
CA ALA A 203 23.33 -13.56 -24.45
C ALA A 203 23.02 -13.68 -25.96
N ARG A 204 22.95 -14.91 -26.48
CA ARG A 204 22.59 -15.17 -27.86
C ARG A 204 21.14 -14.80 -28.16
N ALA A 205 20.21 -15.15 -27.27
CA ALA A 205 18.79 -14.83 -27.42
C ALA A 205 18.52 -13.31 -27.40
N CYS A 206 19.21 -12.58 -26.54
CA CYS A 206 19.10 -11.11 -26.43
C CYS A 206 20.03 -10.37 -27.43
N LYS A 207 20.87 -11.07 -28.18
CA LYS A 207 21.89 -10.51 -29.10
C LYS A 207 22.79 -9.48 -28.41
N MET A 208 23.27 -9.79 -27.21
CA MET A 208 24.07 -8.89 -26.40
C MET A 208 25.09 -9.63 -25.52
N ASN A 209 26.07 -8.90 -25.00
CA ASN A 209 27.04 -9.42 -24.05
C ASN A 209 26.74 -8.84 -22.66
N TYR A 210 26.67 -9.68 -21.64
CA TYR A 210 26.53 -9.26 -20.26
C TYR A 210 27.89 -8.91 -19.65
N GLY A 211 27.95 -7.77 -18.99
CA GLY A 211 29.11 -7.38 -18.16
C GLY A 211 29.27 -8.31 -16.95
N GLU A 212 30.39 -8.20 -16.24
CA GLU A 212 30.72 -9.06 -15.12
C GLU A 212 29.65 -9.00 -14.01
N GLN A 213 29.23 -7.80 -13.60
CA GLN A 213 28.18 -7.60 -12.60
C GLN A 213 26.83 -8.16 -13.06
N GLN A 214 26.48 -7.99 -14.32
CA GLN A 214 25.27 -8.59 -14.87
C GLN A 214 25.32 -10.12 -14.85
N ARG A 215 26.50 -10.70 -15.18
CA ARG A 215 26.70 -12.17 -15.14
C ARG A 215 26.56 -12.72 -13.72
N SER A 216 27.02 -11.99 -12.70
CA SER A 216 26.91 -12.43 -11.30
C SER A 216 25.46 -12.47 -10.80
N ALA A 217 24.54 -11.72 -11.38
CA ALA A 217 23.13 -11.75 -11.05
C ALA A 217 22.44 -13.07 -11.45
N PHE A 218 22.91 -13.78 -12.48
CA PHE A 218 22.34 -15.05 -12.92
C PHE A 218 22.40 -16.12 -11.84
N PRO A 219 23.60 -16.54 -11.35
CA PRO A 219 23.68 -17.54 -10.29
C PRO A 219 23.02 -17.07 -8.99
N MET A 220 23.00 -15.76 -8.68
CA MET A 220 22.32 -15.23 -7.52
C MET A 220 20.81 -15.57 -7.55
N VAL A 221 20.18 -15.42 -8.70
CA VAL A 221 18.73 -15.71 -8.85
C VAL A 221 18.46 -17.19 -9.09
N LEU A 222 19.29 -17.87 -9.90
CA LEU A 222 18.99 -19.21 -10.43
C LEU A 222 19.41 -20.36 -9.51
N ARG A 223 20.36 -20.16 -8.57
CA ARG A 223 20.86 -21.24 -7.72
C ARG A 223 20.00 -21.57 -6.51
N LYS A 224 19.36 -20.56 -5.93
CA LYS A 224 18.60 -20.71 -4.67
C LYS A 224 17.29 -19.95 -4.74
N LYS A 225 16.26 -20.52 -4.17
CA LYS A 225 14.99 -19.83 -3.94
C LYS A 225 15.13 -18.73 -2.86
N GLY A 226 14.08 -17.95 -2.64
CA GLY A 226 14.03 -16.90 -1.64
C GLY A 226 14.13 -15.49 -2.22
N VAL A 227 14.34 -14.51 -1.37
CA VAL A 227 14.38 -13.07 -1.75
C VAL A 227 15.75 -12.70 -2.30
N LYS A 228 15.78 -11.97 -3.41
CA LYS A 228 16.99 -11.48 -4.11
C LYS A 228 16.81 -10.04 -4.50
N ILE A 229 17.89 -9.26 -4.48
CA ILE A 229 17.87 -7.85 -4.90
C ILE A 229 18.83 -7.63 -6.07
N LEU A 230 18.32 -7.01 -7.12
CA LEU A 230 19.10 -6.48 -8.23
C LEU A 230 18.95 -4.95 -8.23
N THR A 231 19.98 -4.24 -7.81
CA THR A 231 19.96 -2.78 -7.76
C THR A 231 20.99 -2.16 -8.71
N GLY A 232 20.82 -0.88 -9.02
CA GLY A 232 21.75 -0.11 -9.85
C GLY A 232 21.11 1.15 -10.37
N GLY A 233 21.93 2.10 -10.76
CA GLY A 233 21.50 3.39 -11.30
C GLY A 233 20.78 3.31 -12.64
N PRO A 234 20.32 4.44 -13.17
CA PRO A 234 19.72 4.50 -14.49
C PRO A 234 20.73 4.13 -15.58
N GLY A 235 20.32 3.31 -16.56
CA GLY A 235 21.20 2.91 -17.67
C GLY A 235 22.20 1.80 -17.37
N THR A 236 22.20 1.19 -16.18
CA THR A 236 23.08 0.06 -15.84
C THR A 236 22.61 -1.28 -16.41
N GLY A 237 21.48 -1.31 -17.09
CA GLY A 237 20.99 -2.51 -17.75
C GLY A 237 20.22 -3.47 -16.84
N LYS A 238 19.59 -2.99 -15.77
CA LYS A 238 18.71 -3.80 -14.88
C LYS A 238 17.69 -4.61 -15.68
N THR A 239 16.89 -3.94 -16.49
CA THR A 239 15.82 -4.58 -17.28
C THR A 239 16.36 -5.62 -18.25
N THR A 240 17.51 -5.35 -18.87
CA THR A 240 18.18 -6.28 -19.79
C THR A 240 18.74 -7.50 -19.07
N THR A 241 19.28 -7.30 -17.87
CA THR A 241 19.74 -8.38 -17.00
C THR A 241 18.57 -9.28 -16.58
N ILE A 242 17.44 -8.68 -16.19
CA ILE A 242 16.22 -9.43 -15.84
C ILE A 242 15.70 -10.23 -17.04
N LEU A 243 15.64 -9.64 -18.24
CA LEU A 243 15.23 -10.38 -19.45
C LEU A 243 16.11 -11.65 -19.63
N GLY A 244 17.44 -11.51 -19.53
CA GLY A 244 18.36 -12.64 -19.61
C GLY A 244 18.13 -13.70 -18.55
N ILE A 245 17.92 -13.27 -17.30
CA ILE A 245 17.61 -14.17 -16.17
C ILE A 245 16.29 -14.91 -16.40
N LEU A 246 15.25 -14.22 -16.89
CA LEU A 246 13.95 -14.83 -17.21
C LEU A 246 14.07 -15.90 -18.31
N LEU A 247 14.83 -15.63 -19.36
CA LEU A 247 15.10 -16.60 -20.44
C LEU A 247 15.87 -17.81 -19.92
N ALA A 248 16.89 -17.61 -19.10
CA ALA A 248 17.66 -18.66 -18.46
C ALA A 248 16.78 -19.48 -17.49
N TYR A 249 15.97 -18.81 -16.66
CA TYR A 249 15.04 -19.46 -15.73
C TYR A 249 14.02 -20.33 -16.48
N LYS A 250 13.40 -19.81 -17.53
CA LYS A 250 12.43 -20.55 -18.34
C LYS A 250 13.05 -21.75 -19.06
N ARG A 251 14.34 -21.67 -19.40
CA ARG A 251 15.11 -22.79 -19.95
C ARG A 251 15.36 -23.89 -18.93
N MET A 252 15.62 -23.52 -17.66
CA MET A 252 15.80 -24.48 -16.55
C MET A 252 14.47 -25.08 -16.10
N HIS A 253 13.44 -24.26 -16.06
CA HIS A 253 12.13 -24.55 -15.48
C HIS A 253 11.00 -24.24 -16.47
N PRO A 254 10.80 -25.03 -17.53
CA PRO A 254 9.84 -24.71 -18.59
C PRO A 254 8.37 -24.74 -18.13
N LYS A 255 8.07 -25.42 -17.00
CA LYS A 255 6.71 -25.56 -16.45
C LYS A 255 6.38 -24.55 -15.36
N ASP A 256 7.38 -23.83 -14.83
CA ASP A 256 7.21 -22.91 -13.73
C ASP A 256 6.44 -21.65 -14.16
N THR A 257 5.62 -21.17 -13.26
CA THR A 257 4.84 -19.95 -13.43
C THR A 257 5.66 -18.73 -13.02
N ILE A 258 5.78 -17.78 -13.95
CA ILE A 258 6.47 -16.49 -13.72
C ILE A 258 5.45 -15.38 -13.66
N ARG A 259 5.56 -14.48 -12.66
CA ARG A 259 4.78 -13.26 -12.55
C ARG A 259 5.69 -12.05 -12.51
N LEU A 260 5.37 -11.05 -13.31
CA LEU A 260 6.09 -9.79 -13.37
C LEU A 260 5.17 -8.68 -12.88
N CYS A 261 5.68 -7.80 -12.02
CA CYS A 261 4.89 -6.69 -11.53
C CYS A 261 5.75 -5.45 -11.24
N ALA A 262 5.06 -4.30 -11.16
CA ALA A 262 5.65 -3.02 -10.82
C ALA A 262 4.65 -2.15 -10.03
N PRO A 263 5.06 -1.10 -9.30
CA PRO A 263 4.15 -0.26 -8.52
C PRO A 263 3.15 0.52 -9.38
N THR A 264 3.53 0.90 -10.60
CA THR A 264 2.70 1.72 -11.48
C THR A 264 2.36 1.02 -12.80
N GLY A 265 1.22 1.38 -13.41
CA GLY A 265 0.81 0.84 -14.71
C GLY A 265 1.84 1.12 -15.81
N ARG A 266 2.47 2.32 -15.79
CA ARG A 266 3.51 2.70 -16.76
C ARG A 266 4.78 1.86 -16.61
N ALA A 267 5.20 1.56 -15.38
CA ALA A 267 6.34 0.69 -15.13
C ALA A 267 6.04 -0.77 -15.54
N ALA A 268 4.85 -1.28 -15.21
CA ALA A 268 4.40 -2.60 -15.62
C ALA A 268 4.35 -2.73 -17.16
N GLN A 269 3.84 -1.73 -17.85
CA GLN A 269 3.81 -1.71 -19.32
C GLN A 269 5.23 -1.75 -19.91
N ARG A 270 6.16 -0.93 -19.41
CA ARG A 270 7.57 -0.94 -19.85
C ARG A 270 8.23 -2.29 -19.62
N MET A 271 7.94 -2.90 -18.46
CA MET A 271 8.45 -4.23 -18.14
C MET A 271 7.89 -5.28 -19.12
N ALA A 272 6.59 -5.23 -19.45
CA ALA A 272 5.98 -6.14 -20.43
C ALA A 272 6.57 -5.96 -21.83
N GLU A 273 6.74 -4.72 -22.29
CA GLU A 273 7.35 -4.42 -23.60
C GLU A 273 8.80 -4.93 -23.69
N SER A 274 9.59 -4.75 -22.64
CA SER A 274 11.01 -5.13 -22.63
C SER A 274 11.25 -6.62 -22.44
N THR A 275 10.37 -7.32 -21.73
CA THR A 275 10.50 -8.76 -21.46
C THR A 275 9.67 -9.63 -22.40
N HIS A 276 8.75 -9.04 -23.16
CA HIS A 276 7.75 -9.73 -23.99
C HIS A 276 6.89 -10.72 -23.17
N MET A 277 6.69 -10.42 -21.88
CA MET A 277 5.86 -11.20 -20.96
C MET A 277 4.82 -10.29 -20.32
N GLU A 278 3.68 -10.87 -19.91
CA GLU A 278 2.67 -10.11 -19.19
C GLU A 278 3.24 -9.57 -17.87
N ALA A 279 3.06 -8.27 -17.63
CA ALA A 279 3.37 -7.63 -16.36
C ALA A 279 2.18 -6.77 -15.92
N VAL A 280 1.91 -6.79 -14.62
CA VAL A 280 0.76 -6.10 -14.02
C VAL A 280 1.22 -5.18 -12.88
N THR A 281 0.33 -4.32 -12.37
CA THR A 281 0.67 -3.58 -11.14
C THR A 281 0.65 -4.52 -9.93
N VAL A 282 1.45 -4.20 -8.89
CA VAL A 282 1.44 -4.95 -7.63
C VAL A 282 0.02 -5.01 -7.05
N HIS A 283 -0.74 -3.91 -7.13
CA HIS A 283 -2.14 -3.87 -6.71
C HIS A 283 -3.03 -4.87 -7.47
N ARG A 284 -2.84 -4.98 -8.78
CA ARG A 284 -3.58 -5.95 -9.61
C ARG A 284 -3.13 -7.39 -9.33
N LEU A 285 -1.84 -7.62 -9.08
CA LEU A 285 -1.32 -8.95 -8.74
C LEU A 285 -1.91 -9.45 -7.41
N LEU A 286 -2.15 -8.53 -6.47
CA LEU A 286 -2.76 -8.78 -5.16
C LEU A 286 -4.29 -8.80 -5.18
N ASP A 287 -4.95 -8.51 -6.32
CA ASP A 287 -6.39 -8.29 -6.40
C ASP A 287 -6.91 -7.24 -5.40
N LEU A 288 -6.09 -6.22 -5.10
CA LEU A 288 -6.46 -5.14 -4.20
C LEU A 288 -7.63 -4.34 -4.76
N LYS A 289 -8.75 -4.32 -4.04
CA LYS A 289 -9.91 -3.49 -4.39
C LYS A 289 -9.78 -2.11 -3.76
N PRO A 290 -9.81 -1.02 -4.55
CA PRO A 290 -9.51 0.34 -4.07
C PRO A 290 -10.56 0.94 -3.10
N TYR A 291 -11.73 0.33 -2.88
CA TYR A 291 -12.81 0.88 -2.06
C TYR A 291 -13.55 -0.21 -1.30
N GLY A 292 -13.40 -0.23 0.04
CA GLY A 292 -14.18 -1.06 0.96
C GLY A 292 -13.52 -1.17 2.33
N ASP A 293 -14.32 -1.28 3.38
CA ASP A 293 -13.84 -1.42 4.77
C ASP A 293 -13.12 -2.76 5.03
N THR A 294 -13.19 -3.70 4.07
CA THR A 294 -12.41 -4.93 4.06
C THR A 294 -11.70 -5.01 2.73
N THR A 295 -10.40 -4.76 2.74
CA THR A 295 -9.54 -4.99 1.59
C THR A 295 -9.45 -6.49 1.37
N VAL A 296 -10.23 -7.02 0.43
CA VAL A 296 -10.04 -8.39 -0.05
C VAL A 296 -8.81 -8.35 -0.95
N CYS A 297 -7.77 -9.04 -0.55
CA CYS A 297 -6.56 -9.21 -1.33
C CYS A 297 -6.09 -10.66 -1.22
N LYS A 298 -5.20 -11.05 -2.12
CA LYS A 298 -4.47 -12.31 -2.00
C LYS A 298 -3.66 -12.32 -0.70
N ASP A 299 -3.62 -13.47 -0.04
CA ASP A 299 -2.90 -13.70 1.21
C ASP A 299 -2.41 -15.14 1.31
N SER A 300 -2.01 -15.59 2.50
CA SER A 300 -1.56 -16.96 2.73
C SER A 300 -2.65 -18.03 2.51
N SER A 301 -3.92 -17.68 2.52
CA SER A 301 -5.06 -18.58 2.26
C SER A 301 -5.42 -18.67 0.77
N ASP A 302 -5.19 -17.59 0.02
CA ASP A 302 -5.29 -17.50 -1.44
C ASP A 302 -4.02 -16.87 -2.03
N PRO A 303 -2.91 -17.62 -2.04
CA PRO A 303 -1.62 -17.07 -2.42
C PRO A 303 -1.50 -16.85 -3.93
N ILE A 304 -0.53 -16.00 -4.32
CA ILE A 304 -0.15 -15.81 -5.71
C ILE A 304 0.37 -17.12 -6.27
N ASP A 305 -0.19 -17.56 -7.40
CA ASP A 305 0.29 -18.73 -8.12
C ASP A 305 1.49 -18.36 -8.98
N ALA A 306 2.69 -18.55 -8.39
CA ALA A 306 3.97 -18.28 -9.05
C ALA A 306 5.14 -19.01 -8.38
N ASP A 307 6.09 -19.46 -9.20
CA ASP A 307 7.38 -20.01 -8.78
C ASP A 307 8.47 -18.94 -8.76
N LEU A 308 8.37 -17.94 -9.65
CA LEU A 308 9.22 -16.77 -9.73
C LEU A 308 8.36 -15.51 -9.82
N ILE A 309 8.61 -14.56 -8.93
CA ILE A 309 8.02 -13.21 -8.98
C ILE A 309 9.15 -12.20 -9.15
N VAL A 310 9.00 -11.29 -10.11
CA VAL A 310 9.90 -10.16 -10.29
C VAL A 310 9.12 -8.88 -10.05
N VAL A 311 9.63 -8.04 -9.17
CA VAL A 311 9.06 -6.72 -8.82
C VAL A 311 10.05 -5.66 -9.31
N ASP A 312 9.67 -4.89 -10.32
CA ASP A 312 10.49 -3.76 -10.80
C ASP A 312 10.09 -2.45 -10.11
N GLU A 313 10.96 -1.45 -10.16
CA GLU A 313 10.81 -0.13 -9.50
C GLU A 313 10.47 -0.25 -8.01
N MET A 314 11.18 -1.16 -7.30
CA MET A 314 10.93 -1.48 -5.89
C MET A 314 11.11 -0.28 -4.96
N SER A 315 11.90 0.73 -5.32
CA SER A 315 12.06 1.98 -4.57
C SER A 315 10.75 2.74 -4.33
N MET A 316 9.74 2.53 -5.19
CA MET A 316 8.43 3.17 -5.09
C MET A 316 7.41 2.40 -4.23
N ILE A 317 7.75 1.23 -3.72
CA ILE A 317 6.83 0.39 -2.93
C ILE A 317 6.97 0.73 -1.46
N ASN A 318 5.86 1.14 -0.83
CA ASN A 318 5.80 1.43 0.60
C ASN A 318 5.64 0.16 1.44
N ILE A 319 5.79 0.31 2.75
CA ILE A 319 5.77 -0.80 3.70
C ILE A 319 4.44 -1.57 3.70
N GLU A 320 3.30 -0.88 3.54
CA GLU A 320 1.97 -1.51 3.58
C GLU A 320 1.75 -2.43 2.38
N VAL A 321 2.11 -1.98 1.17
CA VAL A 321 1.99 -2.79 -0.05
C VAL A 321 2.99 -3.95 -0.05
N PHE A 322 4.21 -3.73 0.47
CA PHE A 322 5.21 -4.78 0.53
C PHE A 322 4.86 -5.87 1.53
N ASP A 323 4.29 -5.51 2.68
CA ASP A 323 3.80 -6.44 3.69
C ASP A 323 2.72 -7.37 3.10
N LEU A 324 1.71 -6.79 2.41
CA LEU A 324 0.66 -7.57 1.73
C LEU A 324 1.24 -8.47 0.64
N LEU A 325 2.22 -7.99 -0.12
CA LEU A 325 2.86 -8.79 -1.16
C LEU A 325 3.56 -10.02 -0.57
N LEU A 326 4.34 -9.86 0.49
CA LEU A 326 5.05 -10.96 1.13
C LEU A 326 4.10 -11.98 1.77
N GLU A 327 2.96 -11.55 2.30
CA GLU A 327 1.94 -12.43 2.86
C GLU A 327 1.29 -13.32 1.79
N ALA A 328 1.12 -12.78 0.57
CA ALA A 328 0.54 -13.49 -0.56
C ALA A 328 1.52 -14.44 -1.29
N ILE A 329 2.82 -14.41 -0.97
CA ILE A 329 3.83 -15.25 -1.65
C ILE A 329 3.95 -16.61 -0.97
N LYS A 330 3.84 -17.69 -1.76
CA LYS A 330 4.05 -19.08 -1.29
C LYS A 330 5.48 -19.31 -0.80
N THR A 331 5.63 -20.13 0.23
CA THR A 331 6.94 -20.65 0.62
C THR A 331 7.54 -21.47 -0.52
N GLY A 332 8.79 -21.20 -0.89
CA GLY A 332 9.47 -21.84 -2.02
C GLY A 332 9.39 -21.06 -3.33
N THR A 333 8.70 -19.93 -3.39
CA THR A 333 8.77 -18.98 -4.51
C THR A 333 10.08 -18.18 -4.46
N THR A 334 10.67 -17.92 -5.63
CA THR A 334 11.78 -16.97 -5.77
C THR A 334 11.21 -15.57 -5.99
N LEU A 335 11.61 -14.61 -5.16
CA LEU A 335 11.23 -13.20 -5.26
C LEU A 335 12.45 -12.37 -5.63
N VAL A 336 12.40 -11.73 -6.80
CA VAL A 336 13.46 -10.83 -7.28
C VAL A 336 12.94 -9.40 -7.20
N LEU A 337 13.59 -8.58 -6.38
CA LEU A 337 13.31 -7.16 -6.20
C LEU A 337 14.31 -6.36 -7.03
N VAL A 338 13.79 -5.54 -7.95
CA VAL A 338 14.59 -4.72 -8.85
C VAL A 338 14.32 -3.25 -8.56
N GLY A 339 15.36 -2.46 -8.37
CA GLY A 339 15.17 -1.05 -8.05
C GLY A 339 16.46 -0.24 -8.16
N ASP A 340 16.33 1.04 -7.88
CA ASP A 340 17.42 1.99 -7.84
C ASP A 340 17.39 2.71 -6.50
N ILE A 341 18.42 2.51 -5.68
CA ILE A 341 18.53 3.11 -4.35
C ILE A 341 18.62 4.65 -4.38
N ASN A 342 19.09 5.21 -5.50
CA ASN A 342 19.23 6.66 -5.66
C ASN A 342 18.00 7.34 -6.27
N GLN A 343 16.95 6.57 -6.60
CA GLN A 343 15.67 7.14 -7.02
C GLN A 343 14.85 7.62 -5.83
N LEU A 344 13.83 8.45 -6.14
CA LEU A 344 12.88 8.92 -5.14
C LEU A 344 12.25 7.75 -4.38
N GLU A 345 12.19 7.90 -3.07
CA GLU A 345 11.52 6.97 -2.18
C GLU A 345 10.02 6.86 -2.45
N SER A 346 9.40 5.85 -1.88
CA SER A 346 7.98 5.58 -2.06
C SER A 346 7.10 6.74 -1.59
N VAL A 347 5.98 6.94 -2.27
CA VAL A 347 4.90 7.78 -1.73
C VAL A 347 4.20 6.98 -0.63
N GLY A 348 4.51 7.31 0.64
CA GLY A 348 4.02 6.61 1.83
C GLY A 348 5.14 6.13 2.73
N ALA A 349 4.79 5.51 3.85
CA ALA A 349 5.73 5.15 4.89
C ALA A 349 6.69 4.02 4.48
N GLY A 350 7.95 4.15 4.88
CA GLY A 350 8.99 3.13 4.81
C GLY A 350 9.87 3.20 3.57
N ALA A 351 11.18 3.16 3.77
CA ALA A 351 12.22 3.05 2.73
C ALA A 351 12.59 1.57 2.51
N VAL A 352 11.59 0.76 2.10
CA VAL A 352 11.68 -0.72 2.11
C VAL A 352 12.92 -1.25 1.38
N LEU A 353 13.22 -0.74 0.18
CA LEU A 353 14.39 -1.20 -0.58
C LEU A 353 15.69 -0.90 0.15
N HIS A 354 15.80 0.30 0.76
CA HIS A 354 16.96 0.71 1.53
C HIS A 354 17.17 -0.22 2.74
N ASP A 355 16.12 -0.44 3.53
CA ASP A 355 16.19 -1.29 4.72
C ASP A 355 16.52 -2.75 4.38
N LEU A 356 16.03 -3.26 3.24
CA LEU A 356 16.37 -4.61 2.76
C LEU A 356 17.83 -4.72 2.33
N LEU A 357 18.44 -3.64 1.85
CA LEU A 357 19.87 -3.61 1.49
C LEU A 357 20.78 -3.58 2.72
N GLU A 358 20.30 -3.15 3.89
CA GLU A 358 21.03 -3.25 5.16
C GLU A 358 21.03 -4.68 5.73
N ALA A 359 20.10 -5.56 5.27
CA ALA A 359 20.06 -6.93 5.72
C ALA A 359 21.32 -7.71 5.31
N PRO A 360 21.75 -8.73 6.09
CA PRO A 360 22.89 -9.59 5.73
C PRO A 360 22.71 -10.24 4.35
N GLU A 361 23.76 -10.26 3.52
CA GLU A 361 23.72 -10.93 2.20
C GLU A 361 23.43 -12.43 2.26
N SER A 362 23.76 -13.08 3.38
CA SER A 362 23.41 -14.47 3.64
C SER A 362 21.90 -14.69 3.69
N LEU A 363 21.13 -13.67 4.10
CA LEU A 363 19.67 -13.68 4.16
C LEU A 363 19.05 -13.20 2.84
N ILE A 364 19.53 -12.06 2.31
CA ILE A 364 19.05 -11.46 1.08
C ILE A 364 20.24 -11.20 0.14
N PRO A 365 20.58 -12.18 -0.72
CA PRO A 365 21.60 -12.01 -1.74
C PRO A 365 21.29 -10.86 -2.68
N ARG A 366 22.30 -10.05 -3.00
CA ARG A 366 22.15 -8.87 -3.85
C ARG A 366 23.24 -8.76 -4.90
N THR A 367 22.90 -8.11 -6.00
CA THR A 367 23.86 -7.69 -7.04
C THR A 367 23.63 -6.21 -7.31
N MET A 368 24.69 -5.43 -7.27
CA MET A 368 24.67 -4.02 -7.60
C MET A 368 25.30 -3.81 -8.97
N LEU A 369 24.56 -3.21 -9.90
CA LEU A 369 25.05 -2.84 -11.23
C LEU A 369 25.53 -1.39 -11.21
N THR A 370 26.81 -1.18 -11.41
CA THR A 370 27.43 0.16 -11.45
C THR A 370 27.86 0.57 -12.86
N ASP A 371 28.06 -0.40 -13.76
CA ASP A 371 28.50 -0.14 -15.12
C ASP A 371 27.35 0.47 -15.95
N VAL A 372 27.59 1.67 -16.49
CA VAL A 372 26.58 2.40 -17.27
C VAL A 372 26.76 2.13 -18.76
N PHE A 373 25.76 1.50 -19.39
CA PHE A 373 25.80 1.09 -20.79
C PHE A 373 25.06 2.06 -21.76
N ARG A 374 24.35 3.07 -21.23
CA ARG A 374 23.35 3.83 -22.02
C ARG A 374 23.90 5.01 -22.82
N GLN A 375 25.18 5.41 -22.66
CA GLN A 375 25.70 6.52 -23.46
C GLN A 375 27.19 6.35 -23.83
N LYS A 376 27.43 6.04 -25.09
CA LYS A 376 28.64 6.46 -25.81
C LYS A 376 28.41 7.88 -26.37
N GLY A 377 28.26 8.88 -25.51
CA GLY A 377 28.04 10.26 -25.92
C GLY A 377 27.47 11.11 -24.76
N ASP A 378 28.25 12.05 -24.28
CA ASP A 378 28.03 13.09 -23.26
C ASP A 378 27.78 12.65 -21.80
N SER A 379 28.86 12.81 -21.03
CA SER A 379 28.98 12.41 -19.63
C SER A 379 28.35 13.36 -18.59
N SER A 380 27.76 14.49 -18.98
CA SER A 380 27.27 15.52 -18.04
C SER A 380 26.01 15.14 -17.27
N ILE A 381 25.14 14.28 -17.84
CA ILE A 381 23.91 13.83 -17.18
C ILE A 381 24.20 12.81 -16.08
N ILE A 382 25.23 11.99 -16.27
CA ILE A 382 25.61 10.93 -15.31
C ILE A 382 26.32 11.53 -14.09
N SER A 383 27.19 12.51 -14.28
CA SER A 383 27.86 13.21 -13.17
C SER A 383 26.89 14.03 -12.31
N ASN A 384 25.75 14.45 -12.84
CA ASN A 384 24.70 15.15 -12.09
C ASN A 384 23.72 14.21 -11.38
N ALA A 385 23.65 12.93 -11.77
CA ALA A 385 22.79 11.92 -11.09
C ALA A 385 23.51 11.23 -9.91
N ILE A 386 24.83 11.40 -9.77
CA ILE A 386 25.66 10.83 -8.70
C ILE A 386 25.97 11.88 -7.60
N ARG A 387 25.66 13.14 -7.82
CA ARG A 387 25.68 14.22 -6.81
C ARG A 387 24.34 14.38 -6.13
#